data_db8acab416ebb6f1c03495f6487245a0
#
_entry.id   db8acab416ebb6f1c03495f6487245a0
#
_cell.length_a   1.000
_cell.length_b   1.000
_cell.length_c   1.000
_cell.angle_alpha   90.00
_cell.angle_beta   90.00
_cell.angle_gamma   90.00
#
_symmetry.space_group_name_H-M   'P 1'
#
loop_
_entity.id
_entity.type
_entity.pdbx_description
1 polymer ?
#
loop_
_entity_poly.entity_id
_entity_poly.type
_entity_poly.pdbx_seq_one_letter_code
_entity_poly.pdbx_strand_id
1 'polypeptide(L)'
;MSPTVSAVPDEFLDDSAERPQIRGPRRRTVSEGPAAGHEVLSNPTSARISRVAGLSRRNARAKHRRFLVEGPQGVREAVRHAPGRVLDVYLTEAALERHSEIWDEAVAAGLYVHVTTQQVMDAMSPDAQGLLAVVATEEATGSEAVAAALEGARLVAVLTQAQDPGNAGSIIRAADAAGADAVVLVRGSVDPTAPKVVRSTAGSLFHLPVVTGVALDDAVTALHNAGLTVLAADGRGDFDLFEAESLLEAHCAWLLGNEAHGLPSEALSRADAVVSIPIYGKAESLNVAAAAAVCLYASARAQAQHSGRS
;
A
#
# COMPACT_ATOMS: atom_id res chain seq x y z
N MET A 1 6.71 -11.45 26.63
CA MET A 1 5.34 -11.02 26.97
C MET A 1 4.68 -10.64 25.64
N SER A 2 3.76 -11.47 25.15
CA SER A 2 3.07 -11.23 23.88
C SER A 2 2.10 -10.05 24.03
N PRO A 3 2.01 -9.12 23.08
CA PRO A 3 1.02 -8.06 23.13
C PRO A 3 -0.38 -8.65 22.94
N THR A 4 -1.24 -8.37 23.89
CA THR A 4 -2.66 -8.70 23.85
C THR A 4 -3.31 -7.90 22.73
N VAL A 5 -3.75 -8.59 21.68
CA VAL A 5 -4.60 -7.98 20.63
C VAL A 5 -5.90 -7.56 21.28
N SER A 6 -6.12 -6.25 21.40
CA SER A 6 -7.38 -5.68 21.85
C SER A 6 -8.48 -6.05 20.86
N ALA A 7 -9.49 -6.75 21.34
CA ALA A 7 -10.65 -7.19 20.57
C ALA A 7 -11.34 -5.98 19.91
N VAL A 8 -11.41 -5.98 18.59
CA VAL A 8 -12.20 -5.03 17.80
C VAL A 8 -13.68 -5.28 18.07
N PRO A 9 -14.51 -4.26 18.33
CA PRO A 9 -15.94 -4.44 18.55
C PRO A 9 -16.61 -5.14 17.35
N ASP A 10 -17.37 -6.15 17.64
CA ASP A 10 -17.93 -7.18 16.73
C ASP A 10 -19.10 -6.69 15.83
N GLU A 11 -19.39 -5.39 15.78
CA GLU A 11 -20.54 -4.83 15.02
C GLU A 11 -20.47 -5.03 13.49
N PHE A 12 -19.31 -5.41 12.96
CA PHE A 12 -19.17 -5.73 11.54
C PHE A 12 -19.39 -7.22 11.26
N LEU A 13 -19.26 -8.05 12.30
CA LEU A 13 -19.25 -9.50 12.19
C LEU A 13 -20.55 -10.16 12.72
N ASP A 14 -21.43 -9.39 13.39
CA ASP A 14 -22.64 -9.96 13.97
C ASP A 14 -23.79 -10.00 12.95
N ASP A 15 -23.64 -10.91 12.01
CA ASP A 15 -24.73 -11.48 11.23
C ASP A 15 -24.52 -13.00 11.19
N SER A 16 -24.58 -13.62 12.36
CA SER A 16 -24.42 -15.06 12.58
C SER A 16 -25.44 -15.92 11.82
N ALA A 17 -26.47 -15.29 11.22
CA ALA A 17 -27.50 -15.94 10.41
C ALA A 17 -27.15 -16.05 8.92
N GLU A 18 -26.12 -15.33 8.40
CA GLU A 18 -25.80 -15.30 6.95
C GLU A 18 -24.36 -15.70 6.62
N ARG A 19 -23.65 -16.40 7.51
CA ARG A 19 -22.33 -16.94 7.17
C ARG A 19 -22.48 -18.34 6.57
N PRO A 20 -22.35 -18.54 5.26
CA PRO A 20 -22.17 -19.89 4.74
C PRO A 20 -20.84 -20.41 5.28
N GLN A 21 -20.90 -21.44 6.16
CA GLN A 21 -19.71 -22.17 6.56
C GLN A 21 -19.15 -22.89 5.33
N ILE A 22 -17.98 -22.46 4.86
CA ILE A 22 -17.22 -23.26 3.90
C ILE A 22 -16.80 -24.54 4.65
N ARG A 23 -17.56 -25.60 4.49
CA ARG A 23 -17.12 -26.92 4.90
C ARG A 23 -15.87 -27.26 4.09
N GLY A 24 -14.83 -27.78 4.75
CA GLY A 24 -13.53 -28.09 4.19
C GLY A 24 -13.55 -28.78 2.82
N PRO A 25 -12.42 -28.85 2.12
CA PRO A 25 -12.35 -29.12 0.70
C PRO A 25 -12.99 -30.46 0.34
N ARG A 26 -14.17 -30.44 -0.29
CA ARG A 26 -14.62 -31.58 -1.09
C ARG A 26 -13.69 -31.68 -2.28
N ARG A 27 -13.03 -32.83 -2.46
CA ARG A 27 -12.27 -33.11 -3.68
C ARG A 27 -13.18 -32.82 -4.88
N ARG A 28 -12.81 -31.84 -5.68
CA ARG A 28 -13.50 -31.51 -6.94
C ARG A 28 -13.33 -32.63 -7.94
N THR A 29 -14.44 -33.05 -8.55
CA THR A 29 -14.41 -33.75 -9.82
C THR A 29 -14.26 -32.72 -10.95
N VAL A 30 -13.45 -32.99 -11.95
CA VAL A 30 -13.00 -32.13 -13.05
C VAL A 30 -14.15 -31.57 -13.93
N SER A 31 -15.41 -31.84 -13.64
CA SER A 31 -16.57 -31.47 -14.46
C SER A 31 -17.45 -30.32 -13.91
N GLU A 32 -17.17 -29.83 -12.69
CA GLU A 32 -17.95 -28.75 -12.12
C GLU A 32 -17.13 -27.46 -12.15
N GLY A 33 -17.66 -26.39 -12.78
CA GLY A 33 -17.05 -25.06 -12.80
C GLY A 33 -16.81 -24.53 -11.38
N PRO A 34 -15.90 -23.55 -11.21
CA PRO A 34 -15.48 -23.05 -9.91
C PRO A 34 -16.60 -22.50 -9.01
N ALA A 35 -17.72 -22.08 -9.55
CA ALA A 35 -18.88 -21.56 -8.81
C ALA A 35 -19.97 -22.59 -8.49
N ALA A 36 -19.85 -23.84 -8.93
CA ALA A 36 -20.91 -24.83 -8.72
C ALA A 36 -21.13 -25.11 -7.22
N GLY A 37 -22.34 -24.82 -6.73
CA GLY A 37 -22.76 -25.07 -5.34
C GLY A 37 -22.49 -23.91 -4.35
N HIS A 38 -22.02 -22.73 -4.79
CA HIS A 38 -21.90 -21.54 -3.95
C HIS A 38 -23.17 -20.68 -4.03
N GLU A 39 -23.64 -20.21 -2.87
CA GLU A 39 -24.71 -19.21 -2.82
C GLU A 39 -24.21 -17.89 -3.42
N VAL A 40 -24.92 -17.37 -4.42
CA VAL A 40 -24.57 -16.11 -5.09
C VAL A 40 -25.24 -14.96 -4.37
N LEU A 41 -24.46 -14.00 -3.88
CA LEU A 41 -24.99 -12.76 -3.29
C LEU A 41 -25.60 -11.90 -4.39
N SER A 42 -26.93 -11.72 -4.34
CA SER A 42 -27.73 -11.05 -5.38
C SER A 42 -28.44 -9.78 -4.93
N ASN A 43 -28.44 -9.49 -3.61
CA ASN A 43 -29.10 -8.29 -3.07
C ASN A 43 -28.12 -7.12 -2.88
N PRO A 44 -28.11 -6.09 -3.79
CA PRO A 44 -27.20 -4.97 -3.73
C PRO A 44 -27.49 -3.98 -2.58
N THR A 45 -28.69 -4.08 -1.97
CA THR A 45 -29.12 -3.18 -0.89
C THR A 45 -29.00 -3.81 0.50
N SER A 46 -28.44 -5.01 0.60
CA SER A 46 -28.27 -5.67 1.88
C SER A 46 -27.34 -4.85 2.82
N ALA A 47 -27.52 -5.01 4.13
CA ALA A 47 -26.73 -4.30 5.13
C ALA A 47 -25.23 -4.58 4.97
N ARG A 48 -24.85 -5.83 4.62
CA ARG A 48 -23.47 -6.21 4.34
C ARG A 48 -22.89 -5.38 3.18
N ILE A 49 -23.56 -5.36 2.03
CA ILE A 49 -23.10 -4.66 0.84
C ILE A 49 -23.01 -3.15 1.09
N SER A 50 -23.99 -2.57 1.79
CA SER A 50 -23.97 -1.16 2.17
C SER A 50 -22.80 -0.81 3.10
N ARG A 51 -22.43 -1.71 4.03
CA ARG A 51 -21.24 -1.54 4.89
C ARG A 51 -19.95 -1.58 4.08
N VAL A 52 -19.81 -2.55 3.17
CA VAL A 52 -18.64 -2.66 2.29
C VAL A 52 -18.51 -1.40 1.42
N ALA A 53 -19.55 -1.00 0.72
CA ALA A 53 -19.58 0.25 -0.07
C ALA A 53 -19.21 1.49 0.76
N GLY A 54 -19.62 1.51 2.02
CA GLY A 54 -19.31 2.58 2.97
C GLY A 54 -17.81 2.80 3.18
N LEU A 55 -16.97 1.79 2.99
CA LEU A 55 -15.51 1.87 3.16
C LEU A 55 -14.82 2.75 2.11
N SER A 56 -15.52 3.17 1.06
CA SER A 56 -15.04 4.22 0.16
C SER A 56 -14.79 5.55 0.91
N ARG A 57 -15.50 5.78 2.03
CA ARG A 57 -15.42 7.00 2.84
C ARG A 57 -14.39 6.86 3.96
N ARG A 58 -13.54 7.90 4.15
CA ARG A 58 -12.48 7.93 5.16
C ARG A 58 -12.99 7.65 6.58
N ASN A 59 -14.10 8.26 6.99
CA ASN A 59 -14.64 8.08 8.34
C ASN A 59 -15.06 6.63 8.62
N ALA A 60 -15.60 5.93 7.61
CA ALA A 60 -15.95 4.52 7.74
C ALA A 60 -14.70 3.64 7.86
N ARG A 61 -13.66 3.90 7.04
CA ARG A 61 -12.38 3.19 7.16
C ARG A 61 -11.76 3.37 8.53
N ALA A 62 -11.68 4.60 9.02
CA ALA A 62 -11.15 4.90 10.36
C ALA A 62 -11.96 4.22 11.48
N LYS A 63 -13.31 4.32 11.41
CA LYS A 63 -14.21 3.72 12.40
C LYS A 63 -14.08 2.20 12.47
N HIS A 64 -14.08 1.55 11.29
CA HIS A 64 -14.12 0.09 11.20
C HIS A 64 -12.73 -0.54 11.06
N ARG A 65 -11.67 0.28 10.92
CA ARG A 65 -10.28 -0.19 10.71
C ARG A 65 -10.16 -1.19 9.56
N ARG A 66 -10.83 -0.87 8.45
CA ARG A 66 -10.90 -1.70 7.25
C ARG A 66 -10.89 -0.83 6.02
N PHE A 67 -10.39 -1.37 4.92
CA PHE A 67 -10.38 -0.68 3.62
C PHE A 67 -10.66 -1.65 2.48
N LEU A 68 -10.91 -1.10 1.30
CA LEU A 68 -11.18 -1.84 0.08
C LEU A 68 -9.90 -2.03 -0.72
N VAL A 69 -9.75 -3.23 -1.25
CA VAL A 69 -8.77 -3.56 -2.29
C VAL A 69 -9.55 -3.97 -3.53
N GLU A 70 -9.38 -3.21 -4.59
CA GLU A 70 -10.18 -3.29 -5.81
C GLU A 70 -9.34 -3.80 -6.97
N GLY A 71 -9.94 -4.68 -7.77
CA GLY A 71 -9.34 -5.24 -8.96
C GLY A 71 -8.45 -6.46 -8.73
N PRO A 72 -8.25 -7.27 -9.79
CA PRO A 72 -7.61 -8.59 -9.66
C PRO A 72 -6.16 -8.51 -9.19
N GLN A 73 -5.39 -7.51 -9.61
CA GLN A 73 -3.99 -7.37 -9.20
C GLN A 73 -3.88 -7.09 -7.69
N GLY A 74 -4.58 -6.06 -7.18
CA GLY A 74 -4.52 -5.73 -5.76
C GLY A 74 -5.02 -6.85 -4.86
N VAL A 75 -6.13 -7.52 -5.24
CA VAL A 75 -6.68 -8.64 -4.48
C VAL A 75 -5.72 -9.83 -4.46
N ARG A 76 -5.08 -10.15 -5.59
CA ARG A 76 -4.05 -11.21 -5.66
C ARG A 76 -2.92 -10.95 -4.68
N GLU A 77 -2.35 -9.72 -4.69
CA GLU A 77 -1.23 -9.38 -3.82
C GLU A 77 -1.65 -9.38 -2.33
N ALA A 78 -2.87 -8.91 -2.01
CA ALA A 78 -3.40 -9.00 -0.65
C ALA A 78 -3.53 -10.44 -0.16
N VAL A 79 -4.06 -11.35 -0.99
CA VAL A 79 -4.22 -12.77 -0.67
C VAL A 79 -2.86 -13.45 -0.46
N ARG A 80 -1.86 -13.13 -1.28
CA ARG A 80 -0.52 -13.75 -1.24
C ARG A 80 0.34 -13.26 -0.10
N HIS A 81 0.36 -11.94 0.12
CA HIS A 81 1.34 -11.30 1.01
C HIS A 81 0.75 -10.88 2.36
N ALA A 82 -0.58 -10.76 2.47
CA ALA A 82 -1.23 -10.36 3.71
C ALA A 82 -2.52 -11.16 4.01
N PRO A 83 -2.56 -12.52 3.84
CA PRO A 83 -3.78 -13.30 4.01
C PRO A 83 -4.41 -13.12 5.40
N GLY A 84 -3.60 -12.98 6.45
CA GLY A 84 -4.09 -12.77 7.82
C GLY A 84 -4.84 -11.45 8.03
N ARG A 85 -4.73 -10.50 7.08
CA ARG A 85 -5.46 -9.23 7.10
C ARG A 85 -6.70 -9.23 6.22
N VAL A 86 -6.81 -10.15 5.26
CA VAL A 86 -7.96 -10.26 4.36
C VAL A 86 -9.15 -10.85 5.11
N LEU A 87 -10.22 -10.10 5.20
CA LEU A 87 -11.44 -10.47 5.95
C LEU A 87 -12.47 -11.14 5.05
N ASP A 88 -12.68 -10.58 3.85
CA ASP A 88 -13.61 -11.09 2.85
C ASP A 88 -13.05 -10.86 1.44
N VAL A 89 -13.30 -11.80 0.55
CA VAL A 89 -13.03 -11.68 -0.90
C VAL A 89 -14.35 -11.84 -1.65
N TYR A 90 -14.65 -10.93 -2.56
CA TYR A 90 -15.84 -10.94 -3.40
C TYR A 90 -15.44 -11.06 -4.86
N LEU A 91 -16.10 -11.98 -5.60
CA LEU A 91 -15.87 -12.18 -7.04
C LEU A 91 -17.20 -12.29 -7.76
N THR A 92 -17.25 -11.75 -8.98
CA THR A 92 -18.32 -12.12 -9.92
C THR A 92 -18.00 -13.48 -10.56
N GLU A 93 -19.00 -14.18 -11.09
CA GLU A 93 -18.79 -15.44 -11.83
C GLU A 93 -17.79 -15.24 -12.98
N ALA A 94 -17.93 -14.17 -13.75
CA ALA A 94 -17.01 -13.84 -14.84
C ALA A 94 -15.58 -13.56 -14.38
N ALA A 95 -15.39 -12.98 -13.19
CA ALA A 95 -14.06 -12.78 -12.61
C ALA A 95 -13.48 -14.07 -12.07
N LEU A 96 -14.31 -14.96 -11.51
CA LEU A 96 -13.92 -16.29 -11.05
C LEU A 96 -13.41 -17.14 -12.21
N GLU A 97 -14.05 -17.10 -13.38
CA GLU A 97 -13.60 -17.81 -14.57
C GLU A 97 -12.23 -17.31 -15.07
N ARG A 98 -12.02 -15.98 -15.04
CA ARG A 98 -10.79 -15.35 -15.54
C ARG A 98 -9.62 -15.42 -14.57
N HIS A 99 -9.89 -15.49 -13.28
CA HIS A 99 -8.92 -15.40 -12.18
C HIS A 99 -9.12 -16.51 -11.15
N SER A 100 -9.31 -17.76 -11.64
CA SER A 100 -9.53 -18.93 -10.77
C SER A 100 -8.38 -19.16 -9.80
N GLU A 101 -7.17 -18.73 -10.16
CA GLU A 101 -5.99 -18.80 -9.29
C GLU A 101 -6.16 -18.00 -8.01
N ILE A 102 -6.82 -16.82 -8.06
CA ILE A 102 -7.05 -15.98 -6.86
C ILE A 102 -8.07 -16.66 -5.95
N TRP A 103 -9.10 -17.30 -6.53
CA TRP A 103 -10.05 -18.09 -5.77
C TRP A 103 -9.36 -19.25 -5.05
N ASP A 104 -8.57 -20.02 -5.79
CA ASP A 104 -7.92 -21.22 -5.25
C ASP A 104 -6.93 -20.83 -4.13
N GLU A 105 -6.15 -19.76 -4.30
CA GLU A 105 -5.24 -19.23 -3.29
C GLU A 105 -5.99 -18.70 -2.06
N ALA A 106 -7.09 -17.97 -2.24
CA ALA A 106 -7.91 -17.46 -1.14
C ALA A 106 -8.56 -18.60 -0.33
N VAL A 107 -9.08 -19.62 -1.01
CA VAL A 107 -9.65 -20.80 -0.35
C VAL A 107 -8.57 -21.62 0.37
N ALA A 108 -7.40 -21.79 -0.24
CA ALA A 108 -6.27 -22.47 0.38
C ALA A 108 -5.77 -21.75 1.64
N ALA A 109 -5.83 -20.40 1.63
CA ALA A 109 -5.52 -19.56 2.79
C ALA A 109 -6.63 -19.53 3.86
N GLY A 110 -7.76 -20.22 3.64
CA GLY A 110 -8.90 -20.26 4.58
C GLY A 110 -9.73 -18.98 4.65
N LEU A 111 -9.66 -18.13 3.61
CA LEU A 111 -10.37 -16.86 3.57
C LEU A 111 -11.85 -17.03 3.26
N TYR A 112 -12.68 -16.08 3.70
CA TYR A 112 -14.08 -16.01 3.35
C TYR A 112 -14.23 -15.48 1.91
N VAL A 113 -14.71 -16.32 1.01
CA VAL A 113 -14.85 -16.01 -0.42
C VAL A 113 -16.31 -16.06 -0.81
N HIS A 114 -16.81 -15.00 -1.46
CA HIS A 114 -18.21 -14.81 -1.82
C HIS A 114 -18.35 -14.62 -3.34
N VAL A 115 -19.22 -15.40 -3.96
CA VAL A 115 -19.64 -15.16 -5.36
C VAL A 115 -20.76 -14.14 -5.36
N THR A 116 -20.68 -13.14 -6.24
CA THR A 116 -21.67 -12.04 -6.32
C THR A 116 -22.16 -11.86 -7.74
N THR A 117 -23.38 -11.27 -7.88
CA THR A 117 -23.80 -10.71 -9.16
C THR A 117 -22.98 -9.45 -9.48
N GLN A 118 -22.90 -9.09 -10.78
CA GLN A 118 -22.28 -7.84 -11.20
C GLN A 118 -22.94 -6.62 -10.53
N GLN A 119 -24.26 -6.62 -10.38
CA GLN A 119 -25.00 -5.56 -9.71
C GLN A 119 -24.58 -5.36 -8.24
N VAL A 120 -24.30 -6.45 -7.53
CA VAL A 120 -23.79 -6.38 -6.16
C VAL A 120 -22.37 -5.86 -6.15
N MET A 121 -21.50 -6.30 -7.07
CA MET A 121 -20.14 -5.82 -7.19
C MET A 121 -20.11 -4.30 -7.46
N ASP A 122 -20.90 -3.83 -8.42
CA ASP A 122 -20.99 -2.40 -8.76
C ASP A 122 -21.53 -1.56 -7.59
N ALA A 123 -22.44 -2.12 -6.78
CA ALA A 123 -22.94 -1.47 -5.57
C ALA A 123 -21.87 -1.35 -4.48
N MET A 124 -20.91 -2.26 -4.39
CA MET A 124 -19.78 -2.16 -3.48
C MET A 124 -18.72 -1.19 -3.99
N SER A 125 -18.30 -1.36 -5.25
CA SER A 125 -17.38 -0.46 -5.95
C SER A 125 -17.47 -0.63 -7.48
N PRO A 126 -17.69 0.45 -8.23
CA PRO A 126 -17.66 0.42 -9.70
C PRO A 126 -16.23 0.17 -10.25
N ASP A 127 -15.20 0.40 -9.45
CA ASP A 127 -13.80 0.25 -9.85
C ASP A 127 -13.25 -1.17 -9.60
N ALA A 128 -14.05 -2.06 -9.04
CA ALA A 128 -13.61 -3.39 -8.58
C ALA A 128 -13.24 -4.37 -9.71
N GLN A 129 -13.66 -4.11 -10.95
CA GLN A 129 -13.38 -4.99 -12.11
C GLN A 129 -13.80 -6.46 -11.88
N GLY A 130 -14.84 -6.66 -11.08
CA GLY A 130 -15.35 -7.99 -10.73
C GLY A 130 -14.64 -8.69 -9.55
N LEU A 131 -13.63 -8.07 -8.96
CA LEU A 131 -12.88 -8.57 -7.80
C LEU A 131 -12.68 -7.47 -6.76
N LEU A 132 -13.02 -7.78 -5.49
CA LEU A 132 -12.87 -6.87 -4.36
C LEU A 132 -12.51 -7.64 -3.10
N ALA A 133 -11.60 -7.12 -2.29
CA ALA A 133 -11.36 -7.62 -0.95
C ALA A 133 -11.59 -6.54 0.10
N VAL A 134 -12.05 -6.96 1.28
CA VAL A 134 -12.08 -6.15 2.50
C VAL A 134 -10.88 -6.56 3.35
N VAL A 135 -10.03 -5.59 3.66
CA VAL A 135 -8.76 -5.83 4.36
C VAL A 135 -8.71 -5.02 5.66
N ALA A 136 -8.22 -5.62 6.74
CA ALA A 136 -7.99 -4.93 8.01
C ALA A 136 -6.83 -3.93 7.89
N THR A 137 -6.99 -2.73 8.47
CA THR A 137 -5.92 -1.74 8.55
C THR A 137 -4.94 -2.15 9.66
N GLU A 138 -3.66 -2.20 9.36
CA GLU A 138 -2.61 -2.29 10.39
C GLU A 138 -2.45 -0.98 11.15
N GLU A 139 -2.09 -1.07 12.43
CA GLU A 139 -1.75 0.11 13.24
C GLU A 139 -0.27 0.50 13.05
N ALA A 140 0.17 0.63 11.81
CA ALA A 140 1.50 1.15 11.52
C ALA A 140 1.49 2.70 11.56
N THR A 141 1.30 3.27 12.75
CA THR A 141 1.20 4.71 12.94
C THR A 141 2.07 5.21 14.10
N GLY A 142 2.65 6.42 13.93
CA GLY A 142 3.45 7.07 14.95
C GLY A 142 4.92 6.62 15.02
N SER A 143 5.64 7.16 15.99
CA SER A 143 7.10 7.03 16.07
C SER A 143 7.58 5.60 16.34
N GLU A 144 6.85 4.81 17.12
CA GLU A 144 7.18 3.39 17.37
C GLU A 144 7.09 2.54 16.11
N ALA A 145 6.03 2.76 15.31
CA ALA A 145 5.85 2.06 14.04
C ALA A 145 6.92 2.45 13.01
N VAL A 146 7.34 3.72 13.00
CA VAL A 146 8.47 4.17 12.16
C VAL A 146 9.75 3.47 12.60
N ALA A 147 10.08 3.48 13.90
CA ALA A 147 11.30 2.84 14.40
C ALA A 147 11.36 1.35 14.05
N ALA A 148 10.22 0.63 14.19
CA ALA A 148 10.12 -0.78 13.82
C ALA A 148 10.30 -1.02 12.31
N ALA A 149 9.72 -0.14 11.47
CA ALA A 149 9.84 -0.24 10.02
C ALA A 149 11.23 0.11 9.49
N LEU A 150 12.03 0.84 10.26
CA LEU A 150 13.39 1.25 9.90
C LEU A 150 14.48 0.31 10.44
N GLU A 151 14.13 -0.73 11.18
CA GLU A 151 15.11 -1.68 11.68
C GLU A 151 15.85 -2.41 10.55
N GLY A 152 17.14 -2.13 10.39
CA GLY A 152 17.96 -2.69 9.32
C GLY A 152 17.70 -2.11 7.93
N ALA A 153 16.90 -1.05 7.82
CA ALA A 153 16.58 -0.43 6.54
C ALA A 153 17.81 0.19 5.87
N ARG A 154 17.88 0.09 4.55
CA ARG A 154 18.94 0.64 3.69
C ARG A 154 18.44 1.70 2.74
N LEU A 155 17.19 1.59 2.31
CA LEU A 155 16.56 2.53 1.39
C LEU A 155 15.11 2.81 1.83
N VAL A 156 14.77 4.07 2.04
CA VAL A 156 13.45 4.49 2.52
C VAL A 156 12.92 5.64 1.68
N ALA A 157 11.63 5.62 1.36
CA ALA A 157 10.93 6.76 0.76
C ALA A 157 10.10 7.50 1.82
N VAL A 158 10.25 8.82 1.91
CA VAL A 158 9.51 9.67 2.85
C VAL A 158 8.70 10.70 2.07
N LEU A 159 7.38 10.59 2.13
CA LEU A 159 6.45 11.51 1.48
C LEU A 159 6.10 12.64 2.44
N THR A 160 6.53 13.86 2.13
CA THR A 160 6.23 15.06 2.92
C THR A 160 4.99 15.72 2.37
N GLN A 161 3.85 15.60 3.06
CA GLN A 161 2.58 16.25 2.68
C GLN A 161 2.10 15.90 1.25
N ALA A 162 2.31 14.66 0.78
CA ALA A 162 1.77 14.21 -0.50
C ALA A 162 0.23 14.26 -0.49
N GLN A 163 -0.35 15.04 -1.42
CA GLN A 163 -1.80 15.29 -1.48
C GLN A 163 -2.49 14.50 -2.59
N ASP A 164 -1.81 14.24 -3.72
CA ASP A 164 -2.41 13.47 -4.82
C ASP A 164 -2.35 11.97 -4.53
N PRO A 165 -3.52 11.28 -4.49
CA PRO A 165 -3.57 9.86 -4.21
C PRO A 165 -2.87 8.99 -5.28
N GLY A 166 -2.86 9.46 -6.54
CA GLY A 166 -2.20 8.77 -7.64
C GLY A 166 -0.68 8.79 -7.50
N ASN A 167 -0.12 9.96 -7.17
CA ASN A 167 1.31 10.11 -6.93
C ASN A 167 1.76 9.31 -5.71
N ALA A 168 1.03 9.40 -4.58
CA ALA A 168 1.36 8.64 -3.39
C ALA A 168 1.41 7.12 -3.66
N GLY A 169 0.39 6.58 -4.32
CA GLY A 169 0.37 5.16 -4.67
C GLY A 169 1.47 4.78 -5.68
N SER A 170 1.78 5.66 -6.64
CA SER A 170 2.86 5.44 -7.60
C SER A 170 4.24 5.47 -6.94
N ILE A 171 4.45 6.31 -5.92
CA ILE A 171 5.69 6.36 -5.14
C ILE A 171 5.85 5.09 -4.31
N ILE A 172 4.78 4.61 -3.64
CA ILE A 172 4.80 3.33 -2.92
C ILE A 172 5.19 2.19 -3.86
N ARG A 173 4.61 2.16 -5.07
CA ARG A 173 4.96 1.17 -6.09
C ARG A 173 6.40 1.30 -6.59
N ALA A 174 6.90 2.52 -6.77
CA ALA A 174 8.29 2.75 -7.18
C ALA A 174 9.27 2.34 -6.07
N ALA A 175 8.94 2.59 -4.81
CA ALA A 175 9.72 2.19 -3.64
C ALA A 175 9.83 0.65 -3.56
N ASP A 176 8.72 -0.06 -3.67
CA ASP A 176 8.69 -1.51 -3.74
C ASP A 176 9.56 -2.04 -4.90
N ALA A 177 9.36 -1.51 -6.11
CA ALA A 177 10.10 -1.93 -7.29
C ALA A 177 11.61 -1.62 -7.22
N ALA A 178 12.03 -0.60 -6.48
CA ALA A 178 13.43 -0.28 -6.22
C ALA A 178 14.04 -1.09 -5.06
N GLY A 179 13.24 -1.92 -4.37
CA GLY A 179 13.68 -2.69 -3.20
C GLY A 179 13.87 -1.83 -1.95
N ALA A 180 13.09 -0.76 -1.80
CA ALA A 180 13.05 0.01 -0.57
C ALA A 180 12.45 -0.80 0.58
N ASP A 181 12.96 -0.59 1.78
CA ASP A 181 12.59 -1.34 2.97
C ASP A 181 11.33 -0.79 3.66
N ALA A 182 11.03 0.49 3.46
CA ALA A 182 9.83 1.14 4.01
C ALA A 182 9.41 2.39 3.23
N VAL A 183 8.13 2.78 3.39
CA VAL A 183 7.61 4.09 2.99
C VAL A 183 7.02 4.78 4.20
N VAL A 184 7.40 6.04 4.44
CA VAL A 184 6.89 6.86 5.53
C VAL A 184 6.06 8.01 4.95
N LEU A 185 4.77 8.09 5.29
CA LEU A 185 3.90 9.21 4.97
C LEU A 185 3.82 10.14 6.19
N VAL A 186 4.48 11.28 6.09
CA VAL A 186 4.46 12.30 7.14
C VAL A 186 3.04 12.85 7.32
N ARG A 187 2.73 13.26 8.55
CA ARG A 187 1.43 13.82 8.92
C ARG A 187 1.00 14.93 7.94
N GLY A 188 -0.25 14.87 7.50
CA GLY A 188 -0.77 15.76 6.46
C GLY A 188 -0.73 15.14 5.06
N SER A 189 -0.11 13.98 4.87
CA SER A 189 -0.20 13.23 3.61
C SER A 189 -1.54 12.51 3.46
N VAL A 190 -1.85 12.10 2.24
CA VAL A 190 -3.04 11.32 1.90
C VAL A 190 -3.10 10.01 2.67
N ASP A 191 -4.31 9.54 2.95
CA ASP A 191 -4.57 8.25 3.58
C ASP A 191 -4.18 7.10 2.63
N PRO A 192 -3.19 6.24 2.97
CA PRO A 192 -2.76 5.14 2.09
C PRO A 192 -3.84 4.09 1.88
N THR A 193 -4.86 4.04 2.75
CA THR A 193 -6.00 3.12 2.61
C THR A 193 -7.13 3.70 1.74
N ALA A 194 -6.99 4.93 1.22
CA ALA A 194 -7.96 5.50 0.29
C ALA A 194 -8.00 4.69 -1.02
N PRO A 195 -9.18 4.37 -1.57
CA PRO A 195 -9.30 3.46 -2.72
C PRO A 195 -8.41 3.84 -3.91
N LYS A 196 -8.30 5.15 -4.23
CA LYS A 196 -7.46 5.63 -5.32
C LYS A 196 -5.96 5.40 -5.03
N VAL A 197 -5.50 5.53 -3.78
CA VAL A 197 -4.11 5.20 -3.39
C VAL A 197 -3.88 3.71 -3.54
N VAL A 198 -4.73 2.88 -2.92
CA VAL A 198 -4.63 1.41 -2.97
C VAL A 198 -4.54 0.91 -4.40
N ARG A 199 -5.41 1.37 -5.30
CA ARG A 199 -5.35 0.99 -6.72
C ARG A 199 -4.03 1.40 -7.38
N SER A 200 -3.54 2.62 -7.10
CA SER A 200 -2.31 3.14 -7.70
C SER A 200 -1.05 2.40 -7.24
N THR A 201 -1.09 1.73 -6.07
CA THR A 201 0.03 0.88 -5.62
C THR A 201 0.15 -0.41 -6.41
N ALA A 202 -0.88 -0.82 -7.13
CA ALA A 202 -0.94 -2.09 -7.87
C ALA A 202 -0.57 -3.33 -7.02
N GLY A 203 -0.82 -3.27 -5.69
CA GLY A 203 -0.51 -4.34 -4.73
C GLY A 203 0.73 -4.12 -3.88
N SER A 204 1.62 -3.21 -4.24
CA SER A 204 2.85 -2.91 -3.48
C SER A 204 2.59 -2.51 -2.01
N LEU A 205 1.36 -2.06 -1.68
CA LEU A 205 0.94 -1.79 -0.31
C LEU A 205 1.07 -3.01 0.63
N PHE A 206 1.15 -4.22 0.08
CA PHE A 206 1.26 -5.48 0.83
C PHE A 206 2.68 -6.05 0.86
N HIS A 207 3.64 -5.43 0.19
CA HIS A 207 5.01 -5.95 0.04
C HIS A 207 5.99 -5.31 1.02
N LEU A 208 5.74 -4.07 1.44
CA LEU A 208 6.62 -3.34 2.34
C LEU A 208 5.84 -2.54 3.40
N PRO A 209 6.43 -2.23 4.54
CA PRO A 209 5.82 -1.37 5.55
C PRO A 209 5.50 0.02 5.01
N VAL A 210 4.24 0.47 5.19
CA VAL A 210 3.80 1.83 4.88
C VAL A 210 3.32 2.49 6.17
N VAL A 211 4.15 3.35 6.75
CA VAL A 211 3.91 3.97 8.06
C VAL A 211 3.34 5.38 7.89
N THR A 212 2.43 5.76 8.78
CA THR A 212 1.73 7.05 8.72
C THR A 212 1.69 7.78 10.06
N GLY A 213 1.22 9.02 10.06
CA GLY A 213 0.85 9.75 11.29
C GLY A 213 2.02 10.31 12.11
N VAL A 214 3.25 10.20 11.63
CA VAL A 214 4.45 10.76 12.24
C VAL A 214 4.66 12.21 11.79
N ALA A 215 5.15 13.08 12.68
CA ALA A 215 5.59 14.42 12.29
C ALA A 215 6.94 14.36 11.52
N LEU A 216 7.25 15.38 10.72
CA LEU A 216 8.49 15.39 9.93
C LEU A 216 9.73 15.28 10.81
N ASP A 217 9.80 16.04 11.87
CA ASP A 217 10.94 16.03 12.81
C ASP A 217 11.16 14.68 13.48
N ASP A 218 10.06 14.03 13.89
CA ASP A 218 10.11 12.71 14.50
C ASP A 218 10.56 11.66 13.47
N ALA A 219 10.08 11.76 12.22
CA ALA A 219 10.48 10.87 11.14
C ALA A 219 11.98 11.02 10.82
N VAL A 220 12.48 12.26 10.66
CA VAL A 220 13.91 12.52 10.39
C VAL A 220 14.78 12.04 11.54
N THR A 221 14.36 12.29 12.78
CA THR A 221 15.08 11.79 13.97
C THR A 221 15.16 10.27 13.97
N ALA A 222 14.06 9.58 13.62
CA ALA A 222 14.05 8.11 13.55
C ALA A 222 14.96 7.58 12.42
N LEU A 223 14.99 8.27 11.27
CA LEU A 223 15.89 7.92 10.15
C LEU A 223 17.37 8.03 10.57
N HIS A 224 17.77 9.14 11.20
CA HIS A 224 19.13 9.30 11.71
C HIS A 224 19.48 8.26 12.77
N ASN A 225 18.55 7.94 13.69
CA ASN A 225 18.76 6.90 14.71
C ASN A 225 18.92 5.51 14.09
N ALA A 226 18.33 5.27 12.91
CA ALA A 226 18.50 4.04 12.14
C ALA A 226 19.78 4.04 11.28
N GLY A 227 20.60 5.11 11.33
CA GLY A 227 21.84 5.25 10.57
C GLY A 227 21.65 5.58 9.09
N LEU A 228 20.50 6.13 8.71
CA LEU A 228 20.20 6.52 7.34
C LEU A 228 20.63 7.98 7.09
N THR A 229 21.28 8.23 5.96
CA THR A 229 21.51 9.57 5.44
C THR A 229 20.20 10.11 4.84
N VAL A 230 19.77 11.28 5.24
CA VAL A 230 18.53 11.90 4.78
C VAL A 230 18.79 12.79 3.58
N LEU A 231 18.32 12.38 2.41
CA LEU A 231 18.47 13.07 1.14
C LEU A 231 17.16 13.76 0.74
N ALA A 232 17.22 15.04 0.39
CA ALA A 232 16.06 15.80 -0.09
C ALA A 232 16.11 15.91 -1.60
N ALA A 233 15.03 15.48 -2.30
CA ALA A 233 14.90 15.64 -3.74
C ALA A 233 14.30 17.03 -4.05
N ASP A 234 15.14 17.98 -4.49
CA ASP A 234 14.70 19.36 -4.86
C ASP A 234 15.53 19.87 -6.04
N GLY A 235 14.87 20.52 -7.02
CA GLY A 235 15.55 21.04 -8.21
C GLY A 235 16.60 22.14 -7.94
N ARG A 236 16.68 22.65 -6.71
CA ARG A 236 17.69 23.64 -6.26
C ARG A 236 18.82 23.00 -5.47
N GLY A 237 18.94 21.67 -5.49
CA GLY A 237 19.96 20.93 -4.76
C GLY A 237 21.38 21.24 -5.26
N ASP A 238 22.33 21.28 -4.33
CA ASP A 238 23.73 21.53 -4.61
C ASP A 238 24.44 20.31 -5.21
N PHE A 239 23.86 19.11 -5.07
CA PHE A 239 24.38 17.85 -5.59
C PHE A 239 23.57 17.40 -6.81
N ASP A 240 24.26 17.09 -7.91
CA ASP A 240 23.65 16.39 -9.05
C ASP A 240 23.49 14.91 -8.72
N LEU A 241 22.28 14.37 -8.94
CA LEU A 241 21.96 12.98 -8.63
C LEU A 241 22.95 11.98 -9.28
N PHE A 242 23.39 12.26 -10.51
CA PHE A 242 24.23 11.34 -11.25
C PHE A 242 25.73 11.51 -10.97
N GLU A 243 26.10 12.53 -10.19
CA GLU A 243 27.46 12.78 -9.72
C GLU A 243 27.64 12.49 -8.20
N ALA A 244 26.55 12.25 -7.49
CA ALA A 244 26.53 12.06 -6.02
C ALA A 244 26.74 10.58 -5.60
N GLU A 245 27.59 9.81 -6.26
CA GLU A 245 27.72 8.35 -6.06
C GLU A 245 27.93 7.98 -4.60
N SER A 246 28.79 8.69 -3.87
CA SER A 246 29.07 8.41 -2.44
C SER A 246 27.86 8.59 -1.52
N LEU A 247 26.95 9.53 -1.83
CA LEU A 247 25.69 9.71 -1.08
C LEU A 247 24.69 8.59 -1.39
N LEU A 248 24.71 8.08 -2.62
CA LEU A 248 23.77 7.06 -3.10
C LEU A 248 24.18 5.64 -2.67
N GLU A 249 25.48 5.39 -2.46
CA GLU A 249 26.01 4.12 -1.95
C GLU A 249 25.67 3.91 -0.46
N ALA A 250 25.51 5.00 0.30
CA ALA A 250 25.13 4.95 1.71
C ALA A 250 23.67 4.48 1.89
N HIS A 251 23.38 3.90 3.06
CA HIS A 251 22.02 3.68 3.47
C HIS A 251 21.31 5.03 3.58
N CYS A 252 20.20 5.23 2.87
CA CYS A 252 19.62 6.57 2.76
C CYS A 252 18.08 6.56 2.75
N ALA A 253 17.53 7.73 3.09
CA ALA A 253 16.09 8.00 2.99
C ALA A 253 15.86 9.24 2.12
N TRP A 254 14.94 9.15 1.17
CA TRP A 254 14.58 10.22 0.28
C TRP A 254 13.37 11.01 0.79
N LEU A 255 13.55 12.29 1.12
CA LEU A 255 12.45 13.23 1.33
C LEU A 255 11.90 13.67 -0.03
N LEU A 256 10.62 13.39 -0.25
CA LEU A 256 9.91 13.68 -1.49
C LEU A 256 8.80 14.71 -1.20
N GLY A 257 8.81 15.81 -1.94
CA GLY A 257 7.97 16.97 -1.70
C GLY A 257 6.53 16.81 -2.20
N ASN A 258 5.75 17.87 -1.95
CA ASN A 258 4.41 18.05 -2.50
C ASN A 258 4.51 18.47 -3.99
N GLU A 259 3.51 18.05 -4.79
CA GLU A 259 3.46 18.29 -6.23
C GLU A 259 3.39 19.77 -6.61
N ALA A 260 2.76 20.59 -5.77
CA ALA A 260 2.53 22.02 -6.06
C ALA A 260 3.61 22.94 -5.48
N HIS A 261 4.20 22.55 -4.36
CA HIS A 261 5.07 23.45 -3.58
C HIS A 261 6.47 22.88 -3.35
N GLY A 262 6.75 21.66 -3.81
CA GLY A 262 8.00 20.97 -3.54
C GLY A 262 8.19 20.62 -2.07
N LEU A 263 9.43 20.59 -1.61
CA LEU A 263 9.78 20.38 -0.21
C LEU A 263 9.66 21.70 0.58
N PRO A 264 9.01 21.70 1.76
CA PRO A 264 9.03 22.85 2.65
C PRO A 264 10.46 23.14 3.14
N SER A 265 10.74 24.42 3.44
CA SER A 265 12.07 24.83 3.92
C SER A 265 12.52 24.09 5.17
N GLU A 266 11.59 23.72 6.02
CA GLU A 266 11.84 22.87 7.20
C GLU A 266 12.39 21.50 6.78
N ALA A 267 11.81 20.84 5.78
CA ALA A 267 12.32 19.55 5.29
C ALA A 267 13.71 19.69 4.67
N LEU A 268 13.95 20.74 3.89
CA LEU A 268 15.27 21.01 3.30
C LEU A 268 16.33 21.24 4.37
N SER A 269 16.02 21.97 5.44
CA SER A 269 16.96 22.24 6.55
C SER A 269 17.24 21.02 7.43
N ARG A 270 16.44 19.97 7.34
CA ARG A 270 16.61 18.73 8.10
C ARG A 270 17.31 17.63 7.31
N ALA A 271 17.45 17.80 6.00
CA ALA A 271 18.18 16.88 5.15
C ALA A 271 19.70 17.04 5.31
N ASP A 272 20.43 15.93 5.22
CA ASP A 272 21.91 15.94 5.23
C ASP A 272 22.47 16.45 3.90
N ALA A 273 21.72 16.22 2.81
CA ALA A 273 22.03 16.77 1.48
C ALA A 273 20.78 17.04 0.67
N VAL A 274 20.84 18.07 -0.16
CA VAL A 274 19.80 18.40 -1.14
C VAL A 274 20.32 18.02 -2.52
N VAL A 275 19.60 17.11 -3.18
CA VAL A 275 20.02 16.50 -4.45
C VAL A 275 19.05 16.87 -5.55
N SER A 276 19.57 17.36 -6.65
CA SER A 276 18.81 17.71 -7.85
C SER A 276 18.88 16.64 -8.93
N ILE A 277 17.76 16.41 -9.63
CA ILE A 277 17.74 15.61 -10.84
C ILE A 277 17.97 16.57 -12.02
N PRO A 278 19.02 16.39 -12.84
CA PRO A 278 19.27 17.28 -13.96
C PRO A 278 18.17 17.17 -15.02
N ILE A 279 17.71 18.33 -15.49
CA ILE A 279 16.71 18.43 -16.55
C ILE A 279 17.43 18.78 -17.87
N TYR A 280 17.55 17.82 -18.76
CA TYR A 280 18.23 18.00 -20.05
C TYR A 280 17.34 18.64 -21.13
N GLY A 281 16.04 18.69 -20.89
CA GLY A 281 15.05 19.22 -21.82
C GLY A 281 14.58 20.64 -21.45
N LYS A 282 13.35 20.96 -21.86
CA LYS A 282 12.71 22.28 -21.62
C LYS A 282 11.66 22.23 -20.50
N ALA A 283 11.48 21.07 -19.86
CA ALA A 283 10.58 20.97 -18.72
C ALA A 283 11.17 21.70 -17.49
N GLU A 284 10.32 22.30 -16.68
CA GLU A 284 10.75 22.99 -15.44
C GLU A 284 11.01 21.98 -14.31
N SER A 285 10.30 20.86 -14.31
CA SER A 285 10.39 19.83 -13.27
C SER A 285 9.84 18.47 -13.76
N LEU A 286 10.07 17.42 -12.99
CA LEU A 286 9.43 16.12 -13.15
C LEU A 286 8.19 16.04 -12.23
N ASN A 287 7.22 15.20 -12.64
CA ASN A 287 6.20 14.73 -11.70
C ASN A 287 6.88 14.06 -10.50
N VAL A 288 6.36 14.28 -9.28
CA VAL A 288 6.99 13.80 -8.04
C VAL A 288 7.16 12.28 -8.00
N ALA A 289 6.22 11.51 -8.55
CA ALA A 289 6.37 10.05 -8.61
C ALA A 289 7.46 9.62 -9.59
N ALA A 290 7.63 10.34 -10.70
CA ALA A 290 8.75 10.13 -11.63
C ALA A 290 10.09 10.48 -10.97
N ALA A 291 10.17 11.62 -10.29
CA ALA A 291 11.35 12.02 -9.53
C ALA A 291 11.71 10.99 -8.46
N ALA A 292 10.71 10.52 -7.69
CA ALA A 292 10.90 9.48 -6.69
C ALA A 292 11.47 8.19 -7.30
N ALA A 293 10.93 7.73 -8.43
CA ALA A 293 11.43 6.54 -9.11
C ALA A 293 12.90 6.69 -9.54
N VAL A 294 13.27 7.86 -10.08
CA VAL A 294 14.66 8.14 -10.52
C VAL A 294 15.60 8.13 -9.30
N CYS A 295 15.26 8.82 -8.22
CA CYS A 295 16.06 8.86 -6.99
C CYS A 295 16.24 7.48 -6.35
N LEU A 296 15.13 6.76 -6.17
CA LEU A 296 15.15 5.43 -5.53
C LEU A 296 15.96 4.41 -6.35
N TYR A 297 15.80 4.39 -7.67
CA TYR A 297 16.59 3.50 -8.53
C TYR A 297 18.06 3.90 -8.62
N ALA A 298 18.39 5.20 -8.54
CA ALA A 298 19.78 5.65 -8.46
C ALA A 298 20.47 5.10 -7.22
N SER A 299 19.83 5.24 -6.04
CA SER A 299 20.35 4.66 -4.78
C SER A 299 20.37 3.14 -4.80
N ALA A 300 19.29 2.48 -5.23
CA ALA A 300 19.24 1.01 -5.31
C ALA A 300 20.39 0.45 -6.17
N ARG A 301 20.67 1.08 -7.33
CA ARG A 301 21.78 0.70 -8.21
C ARG A 301 23.15 0.90 -7.53
N ALA A 302 23.37 2.06 -6.92
CA ALA A 302 24.64 2.37 -6.25
C ALA A 302 24.93 1.39 -5.10
N GLN A 303 23.92 1.14 -4.24
CA GLN A 303 24.02 0.21 -3.11
C GLN A 303 24.25 -1.24 -3.59
N ALA A 304 23.61 -1.68 -4.67
CA ALA A 304 23.83 -3.03 -5.23
C ALA A 304 25.26 -3.18 -5.78
N GLN A 305 25.81 -2.16 -6.43
CA GLN A 305 27.18 -2.16 -6.94
C GLN A 305 28.21 -2.16 -5.80
N HIS A 306 27.96 -1.40 -4.73
CA HIS A 306 28.83 -1.35 -3.55
C HIS A 306 28.84 -2.70 -2.80
N SER A 307 27.67 -3.32 -2.60
CA SER A 307 27.54 -4.64 -1.95
C SER A 307 28.23 -5.78 -2.75
N GLY A 308 28.32 -5.66 -4.07
CA GLY A 308 28.99 -6.63 -4.94
C GLY A 308 30.52 -6.47 -4.99
N ARG A 309 31.06 -5.38 -4.45
CA ARG A 309 32.50 -5.11 -4.33
C ARG A 309 33.10 -5.52 -2.97
N SER A 310 32.24 -5.89 -1.99
CA SER A 310 32.61 -6.33 -0.65
C SER A 310 32.64 -7.84 -0.57
#